data_ab061a6d91209a7edb3bac3539982bcc
#
_entry.id   ab061a6d91209a7edb3bac3539982bcc
#
_cell.length_a   1.000
_cell.length_b   1.000
_cell.length_c   1.000
_cell.angle_alpha   90.00
_cell.angle_beta   90.00
_cell.angle_gamma   90.00
#
_symmetry.space_group_name_H-M   'P 1'
#
loop_
_entity.id
_entity.type
_entity.pdbx_description
1 polymer ?
#
loop_
_entity_poly.entity_id
_entity_poly.type
_entity_poly.pdbx_seq_one_letter_code
_entity_poly.pdbx_strand_id
1 'polypeptide(L)'
;RMVNWDSKAQTALSDEEVIYKETESTLYYIRYLIEGSNQFLEIATSRPETLLGDSAVCVNPNDQRYIHLRNKYVITPIIGRKIPIIFDDYVDSEFGSGVLKITPAHDINDYCIGLKYNLDIINILNNDGTVNELGGKFQGQDRFECRANILKELREAAQV
;
A
#
# COMPACT_ATOMS: atom_id res chain seq x y z
N ARG A 1 -2.88 12.72 13.38
CA ARG A 1 -3.96 12.78 12.42
C ARG A 1 -3.58 12.15 11.09
N MET A 2 -4.49 11.47 10.56
CA MET A 2 -4.32 10.86 9.27
C MET A 2 -4.12 11.89 8.18
N VAL A 3 -3.14 11.69 7.35
CA VAL A 3 -2.86 12.62 6.29
C VAL A 3 -2.93 11.90 4.97
N ASN A 4 -4.13 11.61 4.62
CA ASN A 4 -4.40 10.88 3.42
C ASN A 4 -4.71 11.81 2.28
N TRP A 5 -4.34 13.02 2.38
CA TRP A 5 -4.74 14.01 1.42
C TRP A 5 -3.55 14.72 0.84
N ASP A 6 -3.75 15.25 -0.32
CA ASP A 6 -2.75 16.00 -1.01
C ASP A 6 -2.91 17.46 -0.60
N SER A 7 -1.84 18.05 -0.12
CA SER A 7 -1.88 19.44 0.26
C SER A 7 -2.29 20.38 -0.88
N LYS A 8 -2.10 19.94 -2.11
CA LYS A 8 -2.51 20.71 -3.26
C LYS A 8 -3.99 20.57 -3.56
N ALA A 9 -4.55 19.42 -3.21
CA ALA A 9 -5.94 19.12 -3.53
C ALA A 9 -6.90 19.66 -2.51
N GLN A 10 -6.44 19.93 -1.32
CA GLN A 10 -7.28 20.34 -0.22
C GLN A 10 -8.11 21.56 -0.51
N THR A 11 -7.68 22.38 -1.44
CA THR A 11 -8.20 23.71 -1.55
C THR A 11 -9.42 23.83 -2.40
N ALA A 12 -9.54 23.11 -3.46
CA ALA A 12 -10.49 23.53 -4.45
C ALA A 12 -11.23 22.41 -5.12
N LEU A 13 -10.98 21.21 -4.77
CA LEU A 13 -11.63 20.12 -5.48
C LEU A 13 -13.05 19.97 -5.02
N SER A 14 -13.96 19.94 -5.98
CA SER A 14 -15.30 19.51 -5.72
C SER A 14 -15.29 17.99 -5.59
N ASP A 15 -16.29 17.46 -4.95
CA ASP A 15 -16.45 16.02 -4.84
C ASP A 15 -16.50 15.35 -6.20
N GLU A 16 -17.10 16.02 -7.17
CA GLU A 16 -17.20 15.49 -8.51
C GLU A 16 -15.84 15.29 -9.16
N GLU A 17 -14.94 16.25 -8.97
CA GLU A 17 -13.62 16.14 -9.53
C GLU A 17 -12.84 15.01 -8.90
N VAL A 18 -12.97 14.84 -7.58
CA VAL A 18 -12.28 13.76 -6.86
C VAL A 18 -12.74 12.42 -7.39
N ILE A 19 -14.03 12.21 -7.50
CA ILE A 19 -14.60 10.96 -7.99
C ILE A 19 -14.13 10.70 -9.41
N TYR A 20 -14.16 11.70 -10.23
CA TYR A 20 -13.76 11.58 -11.61
C TYR A 20 -12.32 11.14 -11.76
N LYS A 21 -11.43 11.73 -10.96
CA LYS A 21 -10.02 11.37 -11.01
C LYS A 21 -9.79 9.96 -10.53
N GLU A 22 -10.53 9.52 -9.54
CA GLU A 22 -10.37 8.16 -9.03
C GLU A 22 -10.71 7.12 -10.08
N THR A 23 -11.71 7.39 -10.89
CA THR A 23 -12.10 6.44 -11.94
C THR A 23 -11.04 6.30 -13.03
N GLU A 24 -10.10 7.25 -13.08
CA GLU A 24 -9.02 7.21 -14.05
C GLU A 24 -7.72 6.68 -13.47
N SER A 25 -7.72 6.26 -12.22
CA SER A 25 -6.52 5.76 -11.58
C SER A 25 -6.08 4.45 -12.19
N THR A 26 -4.78 4.30 -12.33
CA THR A 26 -4.18 3.04 -12.77
C THR A 26 -4.01 2.11 -11.58
N LEU A 27 -4.34 0.86 -11.76
CA LEU A 27 -4.17 -0.16 -10.74
C LEU A 27 -2.92 -0.96 -11.08
N TYR A 28 -1.98 -1.04 -10.14
CA TYR A 28 -0.72 -1.76 -10.30
C TYR A 28 -0.76 -3.03 -9.47
N TYR A 29 -0.27 -4.13 -10.05
CA TYR A 29 -0.20 -5.42 -9.38
C TYR A 29 1.25 -5.68 -9.00
N ILE A 30 1.53 -5.74 -7.71
CA ILE A 30 2.90 -5.83 -7.20
C ILE A 30 3.06 -7.13 -6.43
N ARG A 31 4.18 -7.81 -6.64
CA ARG A 31 4.48 -9.08 -5.99
C ARG A 31 5.25 -8.87 -4.70
N TYR A 32 4.67 -9.36 -3.61
CA TYR A 32 5.32 -9.38 -2.30
C TYR A 32 5.73 -10.80 -2.01
N LEU A 33 7.00 -10.99 -1.65
CA LEU A 33 7.51 -12.33 -1.36
C LEU A 33 6.88 -12.88 -0.08
N ILE A 34 6.37 -14.11 -0.13
CA ILE A 34 5.86 -14.78 1.05
C ILE A 34 7.08 -15.31 1.81
N GLU A 35 7.24 -14.87 3.06
CA GLU A 35 8.41 -15.22 3.87
C GLU A 35 8.57 -16.74 3.99
N GLY A 36 9.79 -17.19 3.84
CA GLY A 36 10.10 -18.60 3.97
C GLY A 36 9.78 -19.44 2.76
N SER A 37 9.44 -18.80 1.64
CA SER A 37 9.10 -19.52 0.41
C SER A 37 9.68 -18.79 -0.79
N ASN A 38 9.53 -19.42 -1.96
CA ASN A 38 9.86 -18.79 -3.24
C ASN A 38 8.62 -18.25 -3.94
N GLN A 39 7.51 -18.19 -3.24
CA GLN A 39 6.24 -17.78 -3.82
C GLN A 39 5.96 -16.32 -3.49
N PHE A 40 5.17 -15.69 -4.35
CA PHE A 40 4.79 -14.30 -4.21
C PHE A 40 3.29 -14.19 -4.01
N LEU A 41 2.90 -13.16 -3.25
CA LEU A 41 1.52 -12.76 -3.08
C LEU A 41 1.34 -11.47 -3.87
N GLU A 42 0.40 -11.45 -4.79
CA GLU A 42 0.19 -10.30 -5.64
C GLU A 42 -0.81 -9.36 -5.00
N ILE A 43 -0.41 -8.11 -4.81
CA ILE A 43 -1.32 -7.07 -4.30
C ILE A 43 -1.64 -6.09 -5.41
N ALA A 44 -2.79 -5.43 -5.29
CA ALA A 44 -3.22 -4.43 -6.26
C ALA A 44 -3.34 -3.08 -5.56
N THR A 45 -2.74 -2.05 -6.14
CA THR A 45 -2.77 -0.71 -5.55
C THR A 45 -2.71 0.35 -6.64
N SER A 46 -3.39 1.48 -6.41
CA SER A 46 -3.26 2.65 -7.27
C SER A 46 -2.18 3.61 -6.76
N ARG A 47 -1.58 3.33 -5.61
CA ARG A 47 -0.61 4.22 -4.96
C ARG A 47 0.62 3.45 -4.53
N PRO A 48 1.42 2.98 -5.50
CA PRO A 48 2.56 2.10 -5.18
C PRO A 48 3.62 2.76 -4.29
N GLU A 49 3.74 4.07 -4.30
CA GLU A 49 4.71 4.75 -3.43
C GLU A 49 4.44 4.51 -1.95
N THR A 50 3.20 4.22 -1.57
CA THR A 50 2.87 4.01 -0.17
C THR A 50 3.36 2.65 0.35
N LEU A 51 3.90 1.81 -0.53
CA LEU A 51 4.46 0.53 -0.05
C LEU A 51 5.58 0.75 0.96
N LEU A 52 6.23 1.91 0.91
CA LEU A 52 7.27 2.25 1.88
C LEU A 52 6.74 2.34 3.31
N GLY A 53 5.44 2.56 3.46
CA GLY A 53 4.79 2.63 4.77
C GLY A 53 3.85 1.48 5.08
N ASP A 54 3.97 0.37 4.36
CA ASP A 54 3.11 -0.79 4.60
C ASP A 54 3.34 -1.38 5.99
N SER A 55 2.24 -1.72 6.67
CA SER A 55 2.28 -2.39 7.97
C SER A 55 1.70 -3.79 7.92
N ALA A 56 0.95 -4.11 6.88
CA ALA A 56 0.33 -5.42 6.71
C ALA A 56 -0.18 -5.55 5.28
N VAL A 57 -0.55 -6.77 4.91
CA VAL A 57 -1.44 -7.02 3.78
C VAL A 57 -2.66 -7.74 4.31
N CYS A 58 -3.79 -7.55 3.65
CA CYS A 58 -5.07 -8.06 4.12
C CYS A 58 -5.74 -8.90 3.04
N VAL A 59 -6.30 -10.03 3.45
CA VAL A 59 -7.10 -10.90 2.57
C VAL A 59 -8.42 -11.18 3.25
N ASN A 60 -9.44 -11.51 2.46
CA ASN A 60 -10.75 -11.83 3.00
C ASN A 60 -10.70 -13.23 3.64
N PRO A 61 -11.24 -13.40 4.86
CA PRO A 61 -11.19 -14.71 5.53
C PRO A 61 -11.95 -15.81 4.81
N ASN A 62 -12.84 -15.44 3.90
CA ASN A 62 -13.61 -16.42 3.12
C ASN A 62 -13.00 -16.69 1.74
N ASP A 63 -11.87 -16.07 1.43
CA ASP A 63 -11.21 -16.24 0.14
C ASP A 63 -10.36 -17.52 0.16
N GLN A 64 -10.83 -18.53 -0.55
CA GLN A 64 -10.19 -19.85 -0.54
C GLN A 64 -8.76 -19.82 -1.09
N ARG A 65 -8.45 -18.87 -1.93
CA ARG A 65 -7.11 -18.77 -2.53
C ARG A 65 -6.03 -18.50 -1.49
N TYR A 66 -6.39 -17.86 -0.36
CA TYR A 66 -5.41 -17.34 0.60
C TYR A 66 -5.57 -17.92 2.00
N ILE A 67 -6.50 -18.83 2.18
CA ILE A 67 -6.81 -19.37 3.51
C ILE A 67 -5.59 -20.04 4.15
N HIS A 68 -4.71 -20.61 3.32
CA HIS A 68 -3.50 -21.30 3.80
C HIS A 68 -2.42 -20.35 4.30
N LEU A 69 -2.64 -19.04 4.16
CA LEU A 69 -1.63 -18.05 4.54
C LEU A 69 -1.80 -17.54 5.98
N ARG A 70 -2.65 -18.16 6.77
CA ARG A 70 -2.80 -17.77 8.18
C ARG A 70 -1.48 -17.90 8.91
N ASN A 71 -1.19 -16.90 9.73
CA ASN A 71 0.06 -16.82 10.51
C ASN A 71 1.31 -16.73 9.64
N LYS A 72 1.16 -16.31 8.40
CA LYS A 72 2.27 -16.09 7.49
C LYS A 72 2.56 -14.59 7.37
N TYR A 73 3.71 -14.29 6.79
CA TYR A 73 4.20 -12.93 6.60
C TYR A 73 4.64 -12.74 5.16
N VAL A 74 4.69 -11.50 4.72
CA VAL A 74 5.30 -11.16 3.44
C VAL A 74 6.43 -10.17 3.67
N ILE A 75 7.32 -10.09 2.69
CA ILE A 75 8.43 -9.14 2.70
C ILE A 75 8.12 -8.08 1.65
N THR A 76 8.06 -6.83 2.07
CA THR A 76 7.79 -5.74 1.13
C THR A 76 8.95 -5.62 0.15
N PRO A 77 8.66 -5.35 -1.13
CA PRO A 77 9.75 -5.12 -2.08
C PRO A 77 10.49 -3.84 -1.74
N ILE A 78 11.69 -3.71 -2.27
CA ILE A 78 12.56 -2.54 -2.15
C ILE A 78 13.16 -2.38 -0.76
N ILE A 79 12.33 -2.20 0.29
CA ILE A 79 12.84 -1.97 1.64
C ILE A 79 12.92 -3.23 2.49
N GLY A 80 12.31 -4.32 2.04
CA GLY A 80 12.48 -5.60 2.71
C GLY A 80 11.87 -5.71 4.10
N ARG A 81 10.78 -5.00 4.37
CA ARG A 81 10.13 -5.07 5.68
C ARG A 81 9.24 -6.29 5.76
N LYS A 82 9.36 -7.03 6.87
CA LYS A 82 8.50 -8.17 7.14
C LYS A 82 7.19 -7.67 7.76
N ILE A 83 6.07 -7.98 7.12
CA ILE A 83 4.75 -7.55 7.59
C ILE A 83 3.78 -8.74 7.58
N PRO A 84 2.79 -8.72 8.49
CA PRO A 84 1.86 -9.84 8.60
C PRO A 84 0.81 -9.84 7.50
N ILE A 85 0.26 -11.03 7.26
CA ILE A 85 -0.93 -11.19 6.44
C ILE A 85 -2.11 -11.28 7.40
N ILE A 86 -2.99 -10.29 7.38
CA ILE A 86 -4.16 -10.28 8.26
C ILE A 86 -5.40 -10.70 7.46
N PHE A 87 -6.37 -11.24 8.17
CA PHE A 87 -7.60 -11.74 7.58
C PHE A 87 -8.76 -10.90 8.10
N ASP A 88 -9.40 -10.16 7.20
CA ASP A 88 -10.50 -9.27 7.57
C ASP A 88 -11.42 -9.08 6.37
N ASP A 89 -12.72 -9.00 6.62
CA ASP A 89 -13.70 -8.81 5.57
C ASP A 89 -13.71 -7.37 5.01
N TYR A 90 -12.83 -6.53 5.52
CA TYR A 90 -12.53 -5.23 4.95
C TYR A 90 -12.19 -5.31 3.46
N VAL A 91 -11.57 -6.39 3.04
CA VAL A 91 -11.14 -6.60 1.65
C VAL A 91 -12.25 -7.25 0.85
N ASP A 92 -12.54 -6.66 -0.32
CA ASP A 92 -13.38 -7.28 -1.32
C ASP A 92 -12.52 -8.27 -2.10
N SER A 93 -12.83 -9.55 -1.97
CA SER A 93 -12.04 -10.61 -2.60
C SER A 93 -12.06 -10.56 -4.13
N GLU A 94 -13.03 -9.84 -4.70
CA GLU A 94 -13.15 -9.74 -6.16
C GLU A 94 -12.51 -8.47 -6.71
N PHE A 95 -12.03 -7.60 -5.86
CA PHE A 95 -11.35 -6.38 -6.31
C PHE A 95 -9.86 -6.64 -6.49
N GLY A 96 -9.35 -6.31 -7.67
CA GLY A 96 -7.94 -6.52 -7.97
C GLY A 96 -7.57 -7.98 -7.81
N SER A 97 -6.55 -8.25 -7.00
CA SER A 97 -6.08 -9.61 -6.73
C SER A 97 -6.76 -10.23 -5.51
N GLY A 98 -7.59 -9.46 -4.82
CA GLY A 98 -8.16 -9.88 -3.54
C GLY A 98 -7.22 -9.69 -2.37
N VAL A 99 -6.06 -9.09 -2.59
CA VAL A 99 -5.08 -8.78 -1.55
C VAL A 99 -4.84 -7.29 -1.52
N LEU A 100 -5.00 -6.69 -0.36
CA LEU A 100 -4.89 -5.25 -0.19
C LEU A 100 -3.72 -4.94 0.73
N LYS A 101 -2.83 -4.05 0.31
CA LYS A 101 -1.78 -3.55 1.19
C LYS A 101 -2.40 -2.55 2.17
N ILE A 102 -1.91 -2.55 3.40
CA ILE A 102 -2.43 -1.68 4.45
C ILE A 102 -1.36 -0.67 4.85
N THR A 103 -1.67 0.61 4.63
CA THR A 103 -0.78 1.73 4.99
C THR A 103 -1.54 2.68 5.90
N PRO A 104 -1.56 2.43 7.20
CA PRO A 104 -2.42 3.18 8.13
C PRO A 104 -2.15 4.68 8.17
N ALA A 105 -0.91 5.10 7.88
CA ALA A 105 -0.58 6.52 7.92
C ALA A 105 -1.08 7.29 6.71
N HIS A 106 -1.44 6.61 5.63
CA HIS A 106 -1.72 7.26 4.35
C HIS A 106 -3.09 6.95 3.76
N ASP A 107 -3.93 6.27 4.53
CA ASP A 107 -5.31 5.97 4.11
C ASP A 107 -6.17 5.87 5.36
N ILE A 108 -7.29 6.62 5.36
CA ILE A 108 -8.13 6.71 6.55
C ILE A 108 -8.79 5.36 6.89
N ASN A 109 -9.16 4.60 5.89
CA ASN A 109 -9.77 3.29 6.11
C ASN A 109 -8.74 2.30 6.62
N ASP A 110 -7.52 2.37 6.09
CA ASP A 110 -6.41 1.54 6.58
C ASP A 110 -6.04 1.91 8.01
N TYR A 111 -6.19 3.17 8.38
CA TYR A 111 -5.93 3.60 9.74
C TYR A 111 -6.86 2.88 10.72
N CYS A 112 -8.13 2.76 10.38
CA CYS A 112 -9.09 2.03 11.22
C CYS A 112 -8.71 0.56 11.35
N ILE A 113 -8.26 -0.06 10.27
CA ILE A 113 -7.76 -1.43 10.30
C ILE A 113 -6.49 -1.50 11.15
N GLY A 114 -5.62 -0.51 11.05
CA GLY A 114 -4.42 -0.43 11.85
C GLY A 114 -4.72 -0.42 13.35
N LEU A 115 -5.74 0.31 13.75
CA LEU A 115 -6.14 0.33 15.17
C LEU A 115 -6.70 -1.02 15.59
N LYS A 116 -7.51 -1.65 14.74
CA LYS A 116 -8.13 -2.93 15.05
C LYS A 116 -7.10 -4.03 15.29
N TYR A 117 -6.03 -4.04 14.51
CA TYR A 117 -5.01 -5.08 14.58
C TYR A 117 -3.71 -4.61 15.21
N ASN A 118 -3.71 -3.41 15.77
CA ASN A 118 -2.53 -2.84 16.43
C ASN A 118 -1.31 -2.81 15.52
N LEU A 119 -1.52 -2.35 14.30
CA LEU A 119 -0.45 -2.26 13.30
C LEU A 119 0.37 -0.99 13.48
N ASP A 120 1.61 -1.01 13.02
CA ASP A 120 2.47 0.17 13.03
C ASP A 120 1.90 1.24 12.10
N ILE A 121 2.02 2.49 12.52
CA ILE A 121 1.62 3.63 11.70
C ILE A 121 2.89 4.30 11.21
N ILE A 122 3.23 4.03 9.96
CA ILE A 122 4.50 4.44 9.38
C ILE A 122 4.25 5.56 8.37
N ASN A 123 4.49 6.79 8.80
CA ASN A 123 4.29 7.97 7.94
C ASN A 123 5.57 8.23 7.15
N ILE A 124 5.50 8.10 5.84
CA ILE A 124 6.66 8.30 4.96
C ILE A 124 6.66 9.65 4.26
N LEU A 125 5.65 10.48 4.51
CA LEU A 125 5.52 11.76 3.82
C LEU A 125 5.64 12.93 4.79
N ASN A 126 6.31 13.98 4.32
CA ASN A 126 6.29 15.28 4.95
C ASN A 126 4.98 16.01 4.63
N ASN A 127 4.71 17.10 5.32
CA ASN A 127 3.48 17.87 5.10
C ASN A 127 3.37 18.43 3.69
N ASP A 128 4.49 18.62 3.02
CA ASP A 128 4.50 19.17 1.65
C ASP A 128 4.38 18.07 0.58
N GLY A 129 4.23 16.83 0.98
CA GLY A 129 4.06 15.73 0.04
C GLY A 129 5.34 15.09 -0.44
N THR A 130 6.50 15.53 0.08
CA THR A 130 7.76 14.86 -0.23
C THR A 130 8.00 13.70 0.73
N VAL A 131 8.81 12.74 0.31
CA VAL A 131 9.15 11.56 1.10
C VAL A 131 10.11 11.95 2.21
N ASN A 132 9.83 11.49 3.43
CA ASN A 132 10.68 11.78 4.58
C ASN A 132 11.80 10.72 4.72
N GLU A 133 12.54 10.81 5.83
CA GLU A 133 13.69 9.93 6.05
C GLU A 133 13.31 8.45 6.12
N LEU A 134 12.08 8.12 6.46
CA LEU A 134 11.65 6.72 6.51
C LEU A 134 11.52 6.09 5.12
N GLY A 135 11.51 6.92 4.07
CA GLY A 135 11.48 6.43 2.70
C GLY A 135 12.85 6.04 2.15
N GLY A 136 13.89 6.09 2.96
CA GLY A 136 15.23 5.65 2.56
C GLY A 136 15.77 6.46 1.40
N LYS A 137 16.17 5.77 0.35
CA LYS A 137 16.79 6.43 -0.81
C LYS A 137 15.84 7.33 -1.58
N PHE A 138 14.56 7.26 -1.30
CA PHE A 138 13.57 8.12 -1.95
C PHE A 138 13.33 9.40 -1.18
N GLN A 139 14.02 9.61 -0.07
CA GLN A 139 13.85 10.81 0.76
C GLN A 139 14.01 12.06 -0.09
N GLY A 140 13.11 13.01 0.11
CA GLY A 140 13.14 14.29 -0.59
C GLY A 140 12.42 14.31 -1.92
N GLN A 141 12.07 13.15 -2.46
CA GLN A 141 11.34 13.09 -3.72
C GLN A 141 9.86 13.44 -3.50
N ASP A 142 9.27 14.12 -4.47
CA ASP A 142 7.83 14.27 -4.52
C ASP A 142 7.20 12.87 -4.63
N ARG A 143 6.01 12.69 -4.05
CA ARG A 143 5.41 11.36 -4.03
C ARG A 143 5.16 10.80 -5.43
N PHE A 144 4.89 11.64 -6.43
CA PHE A 144 4.69 11.16 -7.79
C PHE A 144 6.00 10.77 -8.45
N GLU A 145 7.06 11.50 -8.15
CA GLU A 145 8.41 11.13 -8.57
C GLU A 145 8.82 9.82 -7.91
N CYS A 146 8.54 9.68 -6.62
CA CYS A 146 8.81 8.46 -5.88
C CYS A 146 8.05 7.28 -6.49
N ARG A 147 6.78 7.48 -6.83
CA ARG A 147 5.97 6.45 -7.47
C ARG A 147 6.64 5.96 -8.77
N ALA A 148 7.07 6.89 -9.61
CA ALA A 148 7.69 6.53 -10.88
C ALA A 148 8.98 5.74 -10.66
N ASN A 149 9.77 6.15 -9.69
CA ASN A 149 11.05 5.49 -9.40
C ASN A 149 10.84 4.12 -8.78
N ILE A 150 9.84 3.97 -7.91
CA ILE A 150 9.50 2.69 -7.33
C ILE A 150 9.04 1.72 -8.42
N LEU A 151 8.17 2.18 -9.31
CA LEU A 151 7.70 1.33 -10.40
C LEU A 151 8.83 0.89 -11.30
N LYS A 152 9.79 1.78 -11.55
CA LYS A 152 10.95 1.43 -12.35
C LYS A 152 11.75 0.31 -11.69
N GLU A 153 12.03 0.41 -10.39
CA GLU A 153 12.77 -0.62 -9.68
C GLU A 153 12.01 -1.94 -9.65
N LEU A 154 10.71 -1.89 -9.45
CA LEU A 154 9.87 -3.09 -9.41
C LEU A 154 9.87 -3.79 -10.76
N ARG A 155 9.84 -3.04 -11.85
CA ARG A 155 9.90 -3.61 -13.20
C ARG A 155 11.25 -4.27 -13.45
N GLU A 156 12.32 -3.63 -13.01
CA GLU A 156 13.67 -4.19 -13.17
C GLU A 156 13.82 -5.47 -12.37
N ALA A 157 13.13 -5.58 -11.25
CA ALA A 157 13.15 -6.78 -10.40
C ALA A 157 12.05 -7.78 -10.76
N ALA A 158 11.27 -7.51 -11.80
CA ALA A 158 10.13 -8.34 -12.22
C ALA A 158 9.08 -8.50 -11.13
N GLN A 159 8.83 -7.45 -10.35
CA GLN A 159 7.86 -7.49 -9.24
C GLN A 159 6.60 -6.67 -9.51
N VAL A 160 6.42 -6.16 -10.71
CA VAL A 160 5.20 -5.46 -11.07
C VAL A 160 4.75 -5.81 -12.48
#